data_54064c22176ac820d5f1726f7c379f5c
#
_entry.id   54064c22176ac820d5f1726f7c379f5c
#
_cell.length_a   1.000
_cell.length_b   1.000
_cell.length_c   1.000
_cell.angle_alpha   90.00
_cell.angle_beta   90.00
_cell.angle_gamma   90.00
#
_symmetry.space_group_name_H-M   'P 1'
#
loop_
_entity.id
_entity.type
_entity.pdbx_description
1 polymer ?
#
loop_
_entity_poly.entity_id
_entity_poly.type
_entity_poly.pdbx_seq_one_letter_code
_entity_poly.pdbx_strand_id
1 'polypeptide(L)'
;MNKNYAQIERQELCDLFESVGPDQPTLCEGWNTADLTAHLVLRENSFKAFGLVVPGYLAKKLAKATKQLAENKPFDELVDKVRSGPPFYLKRFDEAMNLFEFFVHHEDVRRGVTGVVPRTDISDLEDALWAKQERFSKLLVRGLKGVDITLLNTYGGKIHLGGGGKPVVLEGKSSEIALFLFGRRDNSEVELTGDPEAINEMKTGKLG
;
A
#
# COMPACT_ATOMS: atom_id res chain seq x y z
N MET A 1 -9.74 -21.52 10.65
CA MET A 1 -8.67 -20.60 11.09
C MET A 1 -8.73 -19.38 10.19
N ASN A 2 -8.82 -18.15 10.75
CA ASN A 2 -8.75 -16.96 9.92
C ASN A 2 -7.31 -16.84 9.36
N LYS A 3 -7.15 -16.81 8.04
CA LYS A 3 -5.85 -16.62 7.40
C LYS A 3 -5.32 -15.21 7.75
N ASN A 4 -4.04 -15.08 8.07
CA ASN A 4 -3.39 -13.77 8.25
C ASN A 4 -2.78 -13.34 6.92
N TYR A 5 -3.50 -12.52 6.17
CA TYR A 5 -3.05 -12.06 4.84
C TYR A 5 -1.88 -11.09 4.90
N ALA A 6 -1.72 -10.31 5.96
CA ALA A 6 -0.53 -9.48 6.14
C ALA A 6 0.74 -10.35 6.21
N GLN A 7 0.65 -11.49 6.89
CA GLN A 7 1.78 -12.42 6.97
C GLN A 7 2.02 -13.17 5.66
N ILE A 8 0.96 -13.54 4.93
CA ILE A 8 1.08 -14.17 3.60
C ILE A 8 1.78 -13.20 2.64
N GLU A 9 1.27 -11.98 2.50
CA GLU A 9 1.86 -10.95 1.64
C GLU A 9 3.33 -10.63 2.03
N ARG A 10 3.64 -10.62 3.33
CA ARG A 10 5.01 -10.47 3.82
C ARG A 10 5.93 -11.57 3.32
N GLN A 11 5.51 -12.84 3.43
CA GLN A 11 6.33 -13.97 2.99
C GLN A 11 6.53 -13.94 1.47
N GLU A 12 5.45 -13.74 0.71
CA GLU A 12 5.51 -13.66 -0.75
C GLU A 12 6.36 -12.48 -1.23
N LEU A 13 6.29 -11.32 -0.55
CA LEU A 13 7.16 -10.18 -0.84
C LEU A 13 8.64 -10.51 -0.55
N CYS A 14 8.94 -11.20 0.55
CA CYS A 14 10.31 -11.62 0.85
C CYS A 14 10.84 -12.62 -0.19
N ASP A 15 10.02 -13.58 -0.60
CA ASP A 15 10.38 -14.54 -1.66
C ASP A 15 10.63 -13.81 -2.99
N LEU A 16 9.82 -12.78 -3.29
CA LEU A 16 10.02 -11.93 -4.46
C LEU A 16 11.32 -11.13 -4.35
N PHE A 17 11.64 -10.54 -3.20
CA PHE A 17 12.91 -9.83 -2.98
C PHE A 17 14.11 -10.73 -3.24
N GLU A 18 14.10 -11.96 -2.73
CA GLU A 18 15.18 -12.93 -2.97
C GLU A 18 15.33 -13.28 -4.45
N SER A 19 14.19 -13.37 -5.17
CA SER A 19 14.19 -13.72 -6.60
C SER A 19 14.70 -12.62 -7.51
N VAL A 20 14.42 -11.34 -7.20
CA VAL A 20 14.75 -10.20 -8.07
C VAL A 20 16.04 -9.47 -7.65
N GLY A 21 16.50 -9.66 -6.42
CA GLY A 21 17.70 -9.02 -5.89
C GLY A 21 17.51 -7.55 -5.48
N PRO A 22 18.60 -6.87 -5.05
CA PRO A 22 18.56 -5.55 -4.41
C PRO A 22 18.30 -4.37 -5.36
N ASP A 23 18.56 -4.52 -6.65
CA ASP A 23 18.61 -3.40 -7.60
C ASP A 23 17.36 -3.25 -8.45
N GLN A 24 16.33 -4.10 -8.23
CA GLN A 24 15.09 -4.06 -9.00
C GLN A 24 14.34 -2.74 -8.74
N PRO A 25 13.92 -2.00 -9.80
CA PRO A 25 13.06 -0.84 -9.64
C PRO A 25 11.72 -1.17 -8.98
N THR A 26 11.16 -0.21 -8.25
CA THR A 26 9.84 -0.30 -7.64
C THR A 26 8.93 0.86 -8.07
N LEU A 27 7.63 0.79 -7.79
CA LEU A 27 6.74 1.94 -8.00
C LEU A 27 6.95 3.06 -6.96
N CYS A 28 7.72 2.83 -5.91
CA CYS A 28 8.14 3.90 -5.00
C CYS A 28 9.19 4.76 -5.69
N GLU A 29 8.85 6.00 -6.01
CA GLU A 29 9.72 6.91 -6.77
C GLU A 29 11.14 7.02 -6.18
N GLY A 30 12.14 6.68 -7.00
CA GLY A 30 13.55 6.72 -6.64
C GLY A 30 14.02 5.61 -5.70
N TRP A 31 13.23 4.57 -5.49
CA TRP A 31 13.57 3.41 -4.66
C TRP A 31 13.73 2.13 -5.48
N ASN A 32 14.77 1.39 -5.18
CA ASN A 32 14.92 0.00 -5.58
C ASN A 32 14.45 -0.94 -4.46
N THR A 33 14.57 -2.25 -4.68
CA THR A 33 14.18 -3.28 -3.70
C THR A 33 14.98 -3.21 -2.40
N ALA A 34 16.26 -2.81 -2.44
CA ALA A 34 17.06 -2.62 -1.22
C ALA A 34 16.53 -1.46 -0.37
N ASP A 35 16.19 -0.32 -0.99
CA ASP A 35 15.59 0.82 -0.30
C ASP A 35 14.23 0.44 0.33
N LEU A 36 13.38 -0.28 -0.44
CA LEU A 36 12.07 -0.70 0.04
C LEU A 36 12.18 -1.69 1.21
N THR A 37 13.09 -2.66 1.13
CA THR A 37 13.34 -3.62 2.22
C THR A 37 13.82 -2.90 3.48
N ALA A 38 14.76 -1.96 3.35
CA ALA A 38 15.24 -1.15 4.46
C ALA A 38 14.11 -0.28 5.08
N HIS A 39 13.21 0.26 4.24
CA HIS A 39 12.03 0.99 4.71
C HIS A 39 11.13 0.11 5.58
N LEU A 40 10.80 -1.10 5.12
CA LEU A 40 9.98 -2.04 5.86
C LEU A 40 10.60 -2.42 7.21
N VAL A 41 11.92 -2.65 7.26
CA VAL A 41 12.65 -2.91 8.51
C VAL A 41 12.52 -1.73 9.48
N LEU A 42 12.74 -0.49 9.01
CA LEU A 42 12.65 0.72 9.85
C LEU A 42 11.23 0.94 10.36
N ARG A 43 10.23 0.72 9.50
CA ARG A 43 8.82 0.88 9.84
C ARG A 43 8.39 -0.10 10.94
N GLU A 44 8.76 -1.37 10.84
CA GLU A 44 8.37 -2.37 11.83
C GLU A 44 9.10 -2.23 13.18
N ASN A 45 10.30 -1.68 13.18
CA ASN A 45 11.06 -1.44 14.41
C ASN A 45 10.79 -0.07 15.05
N SER A 46 9.98 0.77 14.44
CA SER A 46 9.70 2.13 14.90
C SER A 46 8.26 2.24 15.38
N PHE A 47 8.01 2.22 16.69
CA PHE A 47 6.68 2.46 17.29
C PHE A 47 6.00 3.75 16.77
N LYS A 48 6.81 4.73 16.33
CA LYS A 48 6.33 6.02 15.80
C LYS A 48 5.97 5.98 14.31
N ALA A 49 6.36 4.96 13.58
CA ALA A 49 6.06 4.80 12.15
C ALA A 49 4.83 3.91 11.91
N PHE A 50 4.24 3.37 12.96
CA PHE A 50 3.10 2.49 12.90
C PHE A 50 1.82 3.25 12.48
N GLY A 51 1.47 3.16 11.22
CA GLY A 51 0.13 3.51 10.72
C GLY A 51 -0.20 5.00 10.64
N LEU A 52 0.77 5.91 10.67
CA LEU A 52 0.54 7.33 10.49
C LEU A 52 1.22 7.85 9.22
N VAL A 53 0.47 8.70 8.53
CA VAL A 53 1.05 9.64 7.54
C VAL A 53 2.16 10.42 8.26
N VAL A 54 3.40 10.19 7.84
CA VAL A 54 4.56 10.80 8.49
C VAL A 54 4.63 12.27 8.08
N PRO A 55 4.66 13.26 9.02
CA PRO A 55 4.82 14.66 8.68
C PRO A 55 6.05 14.90 7.79
N GLY A 56 5.96 15.82 6.82
CA GLY A 56 6.96 15.99 5.77
C GLY A 56 8.42 16.13 6.22
N TYR A 57 8.68 16.72 7.40
CA TYR A 57 10.03 16.82 7.96
C TYR A 57 10.56 15.47 8.47
N LEU A 58 9.68 14.62 8.99
CA LEU A 58 10.02 13.25 9.40
C LEU A 58 10.17 12.33 8.20
N ALA A 59 9.42 12.56 7.12
CA ALA A 59 9.54 11.79 5.87
C ALA A 59 10.95 11.92 5.28
N LYS A 60 11.52 13.13 5.24
CA LYS A 60 12.91 13.34 4.78
C LYS A 60 13.94 12.62 5.68
N LYS A 61 13.72 12.65 6.99
CA LYS A 61 14.60 11.94 7.94
C LYS A 61 14.50 10.43 7.78
N LEU A 62 13.29 9.93 7.58
CA LEU A 62 13.05 8.50 7.33
C LEU A 62 13.68 8.07 6.00
N ALA A 63 13.49 8.82 4.92
CA ALA A 63 14.11 8.53 3.63
C ALA A 63 15.64 8.47 3.71
N LYS A 64 16.27 9.40 4.46
CA LYS A 64 17.73 9.35 4.70
C LYS A 64 18.14 8.11 5.49
N ALA A 65 17.42 7.77 6.54
CA ALA A 65 17.70 6.59 7.36
C ALA A 65 17.50 5.29 6.56
N THR A 66 16.49 5.25 5.68
CA THR A 66 16.23 4.14 4.76
C THR A 66 17.44 3.89 3.84
N LYS A 67 17.93 4.94 3.16
CA LYS A 67 19.10 4.83 2.30
C LYS A 67 20.35 4.41 3.06
N GLN A 68 20.60 5.01 4.21
CA GLN A 68 21.73 4.63 5.06
C GLN A 68 21.66 3.17 5.51
N LEU A 69 20.47 2.66 5.81
CA LEU A 69 20.30 1.26 6.21
C LEU A 69 20.53 0.31 5.02
N ALA A 70 19.98 0.65 3.83
CA ALA A 70 20.17 -0.11 2.60
C ALA A 70 21.65 -0.19 2.17
N GLU A 71 22.41 0.91 2.34
CA GLU A 71 23.84 0.98 1.99
C GLU A 71 24.75 0.24 2.99
N ASN A 72 24.36 0.16 4.28
CA ASN A 72 25.24 -0.35 5.35
C ASN A 72 24.91 -1.77 5.81
N LYS A 73 23.85 -2.38 5.29
CA LYS A 73 23.44 -3.73 5.64
C LYS A 73 23.33 -4.62 4.40
N PRO A 74 23.77 -5.89 4.47
CA PRO A 74 23.50 -6.86 3.42
C PRO A 74 22.00 -6.99 3.15
N PHE A 75 21.64 -7.11 1.88
CA PHE A 75 20.25 -7.17 1.45
C PHE A 75 19.52 -8.39 2.03
N ASP A 76 20.15 -9.55 2.04
CA ASP A 76 19.65 -10.79 2.63
C ASP A 76 19.36 -10.66 4.13
N GLU A 77 20.22 -9.99 4.90
CA GLU A 77 19.94 -9.70 6.31
C GLU A 77 18.69 -8.82 6.50
N LEU A 78 18.49 -7.86 5.59
CA LEU A 78 17.28 -7.00 5.62
C LEU A 78 16.03 -7.79 5.26
N VAL A 79 16.08 -8.65 4.25
CA VAL A 79 14.96 -9.53 3.85
C VAL A 79 14.60 -10.47 4.99
N ASP A 80 15.58 -11.12 5.63
CA ASP A 80 15.36 -11.99 6.80
C ASP A 80 14.70 -11.24 7.97
N LYS A 81 15.08 -9.98 8.17
CA LYS A 81 14.50 -9.12 9.18
C LYS A 81 13.02 -8.82 8.90
N VAL A 82 12.66 -8.49 7.66
CA VAL A 82 11.27 -8.32 7.23
C VAL A 82 10.49 -9.63 7.38
N ARG A 83 11.06 -10.74 6.94
CA ARG A 83 10.47 -12.08 7.00
C ARG A 83 10.13 -12.51 8.43
N SER A 84 10.98 -12.18 9.41
CA SER A 84 10.77 -12.51 10.83
C SER A 84 9.56 -11.80 11.45
N GLY A 85 9.13 -10.70 10.84
CA GLY A 85 7.96 -9.92 11.23
C GLY A 85 8.16 -9.09 12.50
N PRO A 86 7.07 -8.47 12.98
CA PRO A 86 7.12 -7.59 14.13
C PRO A 86 7.43 -8.37 15.42
N PRO A 87 7.89 -7.68 16.48
CA PRO A 87 8.08 -8.27 17.80
C PRO A 87 6.83 -9.03 18.27
N PHE A 88 7.01 -10.11 19.04
CA PHE A 88 5.96 -11.06 19.42
C PHE A 88 4.72 -10.40 20.05
N TYR A 89 4.89 -9.32 20.82
CA TYR A 89 3.80 -8.59 21.46
C TYR A 89 2.95 -7.75 20.50
N LEU A 90 3.43 -7.52 19.26
CA LEU A 90 2.70 -6.82 18.19
C LEU A 90 2.05 -7.78 17.20
N LYS A 91 2.44 -9.06 17.17
CA LYS A 91 1.95 -10.05 16.18
C LYS A 91 0.43 -10.15 16.10
N ARG A 92 -0.30 -9.97 17.22
CA ARG A 92 -1.76 -10.02 17.23
C ARG A 92 -2.43 -8.86 16.47
N PHE A 93 -1.71 -7.78 16.23
CA PHE A 93 -2.19 -6.60 15.50
C PHE A 93 -1.67 -6.55 14.06
N ASP A 94 -0.81 -7.48 13.67
CA ASP A 94 -0.10 -7.48 12.39
C ASP A 94 -1.08 -7.36 11.21
N GLU A 95 -2.10 -8.22 11.16
CA GLU A 95 -3.14 -8.19 10.12
C GLU A 95 -3.85 -6.84 10.00
N ALA A 96 -4.23 -6.25 11.15
CA ALA A 96 -4.96 -4.98 11.17
C ALA A 96 -4.11 -3.77 10.72
N MET A 97 -2.80 -3.87 10.89
CA MET A 97 -1.88 -2.76 10.71
C MET A 97 -1.07 -2.84 9.43
N ASN A 98 -0.80 -4.05 8.96
CA ASN A 98 0.18 -4.31 7.93
C ASN A 98 -0.39 -4.94 6.65
N LEU A 99 -1.68 -5.32 6.60
CA LEU A 99 -2.25 -5.93 5.40
C LEU A 99 -2.06 -5.04 4.16
N PHE A 100 -2.53 -3.80 4.20
CA PHE A 100 -2.38 -2.89 3.07
C PHE A 100 -0.92 -2.54 2.78
N GLU A 101 -0.12 -2.40 3.80
CA GLU A 101 1.31 -2.08 3.66
C GLU A 101 2.05 -3.16 2.87
N PHE A 102 1.93 -4.43 3.30
CA PHE A 102 2.61 -5.51 2.58
C PHE A 102 1.99 -5.77 1.23
N PHE A 103 0.68 -5.68 1.10
CA PHE A 103 0.02 -5.79 -0.20
C PHE A 103 0.52 -4.72 -1.20
N VAL A 104 0.48 -3.44 -0.80
CA VAL A 104 0.89 -2.33 -1.68
C VAL A 104 2.37 -2.45 -2.06
N HIS A 105 3.25 -2.74 -1.11
CA HIS A 105 4.68 -2.87 -1.39
C HIS A 105 5.03 -4.15 -2.17
N HIS A 106 4.25 -5.22 -2.03
CA HIS A 106 4.38 -6.39 -2.89
C HIS A 106 4.05 -6.00 -4.35
N GLU A 107 2.96 -5.28 -4.57
CA GLU A 107 2.62 -4.76 -5.89
C GLU A 107 3.62 -3.70 -6.39
N ASP A 108 4.22 -2.89 -5.52
CA ASP A 108 5.27 -1.94 -5.90
C ASP A 108 6.49 -2.63 -6.53
N VAL A 109 6.88 -3.78 -6.01
CA VAL A 109 7.98 -4.58 -6.59
C VAL A 109 7.52 -5.28 -7.86
N ARG A 110 6.35 -5.95 -7.83
CA ARG A 110 5.81 -6.67 -9.00
C ARG A 110 5.62 -5.74 -10.20
N ARG A 111 4.98 -4.59 -10.00
CA ARG A 111 4.63 -3.63 -11.06
C ARG A 111 5.73 -2.60 -11.35
N GLY A 112 6.83 -2.63 -10.60
CA GLY A 112 8.04 -1.87 -10.93
C GLY A 112 8.69 -2.31 -12.23
N VAL A 113 8.30 -3.47 -12.76
CA VAL A 113 8.69 -3.99 -14.08
C VAL A 113 7.57 -3.75 -15.08
N THR A 114 7.91 -3.21 -16.23
CA THR A 114 6.96 -2.95 -17.32
C THR A 114 6.24 -4.23 -17.77
N GLY A 115 4.93 -4.15 -17.96
CA GLY A 115 4.12 -5.24 -18.52
C GLY A 115 3.60 -6.27 -17.52
N VAL A 116 3.81 -6.06 -16.21
CA VAL A 116 3.22 -6.91 -15.17
C VAL A 116 1.73 -6.55 -15.01
N VAL A 117 0.89 -7.59 -15.06
CA VAL A 117 -0.56 -7.48 -14.89
C VAL A 117 -1.00 -7.72 -13.46
N PRO A 118 -2.21 -7.26 -13.06
CA PRO A 118 -2.79 -7.57 -11.76
C PRO A 118 -2.87 -9.08 -11.49
N ARG A 119 -2.79 -9.46 -10.22
CA ARG A 119 -2.99 -10.85 -9.80
C ARG A 119 -4.45 -11.27 -10.01
N THR A 120 -4.68 -12.51 -10.41
CA THR A 120 -6.03 -13.04 -10.67
C THR A 120 -6.52 -14.00 -9.59
N ASP A 121 -5.64 -14.78 -8.99
CA ASP A 121 -6.00 -15.87 -8.06
C ASP A 121 -5.92 -15.45 -6.58
N ILE A 122 -6.47 -14.25 -6.26
CA ILE A 122 -6.39 -13.63 -4.94
C ILE A 122 -7.77 -13.30 -4.35
N SER A 123 -8.82 -14.05 -4.69
CA SER A 123 -10.19 -13.76 -4.26
C SER A 123 -10.34 -13.58 -2.75
N ASP A 124 -9.73 -14.47 -1.96
CA ASP A 124 -9.77 -14.37 -0.49
C ASP A 124 -9.04 -13.12 0.03
N LEU A 125 -7.96 -12.69 -0.65
CA LEU A 125 -7.26 -11.44 -0.31
C LEU A 125 -8.08 -10.22 -0.70
N GLU A 126 -8.80 -10.25 -1.84
CA GLU A 126 -9.74 -9.20 -2.24
C GLU A 126 -10.79 -8.96 -1.16
N ASP A 127 -11.36 -10.04 -0.61
CA ASP A 127 -12.33 -9.97 0.49
C ASP A 127 -11.70 -9.40 1.78
N ALA A 128 -10.48 -9.83 2.10
CA ALA A 128 -9.76 -9.33 3.29
C ALA A 128 -9.41 -7.84 3.18
N LEU A 129 -9.03 -7.37 2.00
CA LEU A 129 -8.80 -5.95 1.71
C LEU A 129 -10.11 -5.17 1.82
N TRP A 130 -11.18 -5.65 1.18
CA TRP A 130 -12.49 -4.98 1.21
C TRP A 130 -13.04 -4.82 2.63
N ALA A 131 -12.91 -5.85 3.45
CA ALA A 131 -13.37 -5.80 4.85
C ALA A 131 -12.72 -4.67 5.69
N LYS A 132 -11.57 -4.17 5.26
CA LYS A 132 -10.84 -3.08 5.95
C LYS A 132 -10.79 -1.78 5.12
N GLN A 133 -11.30 -1.81 3.88
CA GLN A 133 -11.20 -0.72 2.90
C GLN A 133 -11.74 0.60 3.44
N GLU A 134 -12.92 0.60 4.06
CA GLU A 134 -13.56 1.83 4.54
C GLU A 134 -12.68 2.64 5.49
N ARG A 135 -12.09 1.97 6.48
CA ARG A 135 -11.25 2.61 7.49
C ARG A 135 -10.00 3.26 6.89
N PHE A 136 -9.32 2.53 6.00
CA PHE A 136 -8.09 3.02 5.38
C PHE A 136 -8.40 4.11 4.35
N SER A 137 -9.43 3.93 3.53
CA SER A 137 -9.85 4.92 2.53
C SER A 137 -10.20 6.26 3.17
N LYS A 138 -10.96 6.27 4.27
CA LYS A 138 -11.27 7.50 5.02
C LYS A 138 -10.01 8.26 5.48
N LEU A 139 -8.93 7.55 5.79
CA LEU A 139 -7.66 8.18 6.15
C LEU A 139 -6.97 8.76 4.91
N LEU A 140 -6.91 8.00 3.83
CA LEU A 140 -6.17 8.34 2.62
C LEU A 140 -6.81 9.49 1.82
N VAL A 141 -8.15 9.60 1.82
CA VAL A 141 -8.86 10.64 1.07
C VAL A 141 -8.97 11.98 1.80
N ARG A 142 -8.45 12.10 3.01
CA ARG A 142 -8.56 13.35 3.83
C ARG A 142 -7.97 14.59 3.15
N GLY A 143 -7.00 14.41 2.27
CA GLY A 143 -6.37 15.50 1.54
C GLY A 143 -7.18 15.99 0.34
N LEU A 144 -8.13 15.19 -0.15
CA LEU A 144 -9.00 15.53 -1.29
C LEU A 144 -10.07 16.53 -0.86
N LYS A 145 -10.42 17.47 -1.75
CA LYS A 145 -11.34 18.57 -1.44
C LYS A 145 -12.51 18.59 -2.41
N GLY A 146 -13.70 18.90 -1.87
CA GLY A 146 -14.89 19.12 -2.68
C GLY A 146 -15.40 17.87 -3.39
N VAL A 147 -15.08 16.68 -2.91
CA VAL A 147 -15.50 15.39 -3.48
C VAL A 147 -16.38 14.63 -2.50
N ASP A 148 -17.37 13.93 -3.05
CA ASP A 148 -18.22 12.97 -2.34
C ASP A 148 -17.99 11.58 -2.94
N ILE A 149 -17.23 10.74 -2.23
CA ILE A 149 -16.61 9.53 -2.78
C ILE A 149 -17.43 8.30 -2.44
N THR A 150 -17.75 7.51 -3.45
CA THR A 150 -18.27 6.14 -3.33
C THR A 150 -17.29 5.16 -3.94
N LEU A 151 -16.94 4.11 -3.21
CA LEU A 151 -16.16 2.97 -3.70
C LEU A 151 -17.12 1.85 -4.07
N LEU A 152 -16.92 1.25 -5.25
CA LEU A 152 -17.63 0.05 -5.69
C LEU A 152 -16.61 -1.04 -6.01
N ASN A 153 -16.73 -2.20 -5.37
CA ASN A 153 -15.93 -3.33 -5.83
C ASN A 153 -16.67 -4.15 -6.88
N THR A 154 -15.93 -4.86 -7.72
CA THR A 154 -16.46 -5.69 -8.82
C THR A 154 -17.36 -6.83 -8.36
N TYR A 155 -17.44 -7.09 -7.06
CA TYR A 155 -18.29 -8.14 -6.44
C TYR A 155 -19.59 -7.57 -5.83
N GLY A 156 -19.91 -6.28 -6.12
CA GLY A 156 -21.13 -5.61 -5.68
C GLY A 156 -21.06 -4.96 -4.30
N GLY A 157 -19.88 -4.94 -3.68
CA GLY A 157 -19.67 -4.22 -2.42
C GLY A 157 -19.66 -2.72 -2.65
N LYS A 158 -20.28 -1.94 -1.74
CA LYS A 158 -20.36 -0.48 -1.80
C LYS A 158 -19.94 0.13 -0.46
N ILE A 159 -19.06 1.13 -0.53
CA ILE A 159 -18.63 1.95 0.61
C ILE A 159 -18.80 3.41 0.24
N HIS A 160 -19.58 4.15 1.03
CA HIS A 160 -19.71 5.59 0.90
C HIS A 160 -18.80 6.28 1.92
N LEU A 161 -17.79 6.99 1.44
CA LEU A 161 -16.82 7.68 2.31
C LEU A 161 -17.33 9.07 2.71
N GLY A 162 -18.29 9.62 1.96
CA GLY A 162 -18.80 10.98 2.16
C GLY A 162 -17.83 12.04 1.64
N GLY A 163 -17.98 13.25 2.16
CA GLY A 163 -17.14 14.40 1.82
C GLY A 163 -17.96 15.66 1.52
N GLY A 164 -19.25 15.52 1.20
CA GLY A 164 -20.20 16.62 1.00
C GLY A 164 -19.90 17.52 -0.19
N GLY A 165 -19.16 17.00 -1.18
CA GLY A 165 -18.78 17.69 -2.40
C GLY A 165 -19.49 17.14 -3.64
N LYS A 166 -18.81 17.25 -4.79
CA LYS A 166 -19.27 16.70 -6.06
C LYS A 166 -19.13 15.17 -6.09
N PRO A 167 -20.12 14.42 -6.57
CA PRO A 167 -20.12 12.98 -6.51
C PRO A 167 -19.08 12.36 -7.48
N VAL A 168 -18.36 11.37 -6.98
CA VAL A 168 -17.47 10.53 -7.77
C VAL A 168 -17.54 9.09 -7.29
N VAL A 169 -17.52 8.16 -8.22
CA VAL A 169 -17.46 6.73 -7.98
C VAL A 169 -16.08 6.22 -8.44
N LEU A 170 -15.41 5.49 -7.58
CA LEU A 170 -14.19 4.74 -7.88
C LEU A 170 -14.56 3.26 -7.89
N GLU A 171 -14.52 2.64 -9.06
CA GLU A 171 -14.90 1.24 -9.27
C GLU A 171 -13.71 0.38 -9.69
N GLY A 172 -13.59 -0.82 -9.12
CA GLY A 172 -12.54 -1.77 -9.44
C GLY A 172 -12.50 -2.96 -8.47
N LYS A 173 -11.50 -3.83 -8.63
CA LYS A 173 -11.20 -4.82 -7.59
C LYS A 173 -10.74 -4.13 -6.30
N SER A 174 -10.94 -4.75 -5.15
CA SER A 174 -10.52 -4.18 -3.86
C SER A 174 -9.03 -3.85 -3.83
N SER A 175 -8.21 -4.71 -4.44
CA SER A 175 -6.77 -4.55 -4.63
C SER A 175 -6.43 -3.30 -5.44
N GLU A 176 -7.13 -3.09 -6.56
CA GLU A 176 -6.88 -1.95 -7.46
C GLU A 176 -7.35 -0.62 -6.84
N ILE A 177 -8.49 -0.64 -6.15
CA ILE A 177 -8.96 0.51 -5.35
C ILE A 177 -7.93 0.86 -4.27
N ALA A 178 -7.36 -0.14 -3.59
CA ALA A 178 -6.32 0.08 -2.60
C ALA A 178 -5.09 0.75 -3.22
N LEU A 179 -4.56 0.22 -4.33
CA LEU A 179 -3.41 0.78 -5.02
C LEU A 179 -3.65 2.22 -5.47
N PHE A 180 -4.81 2.51 -6.07
CA PHE A 180 -5.19 3.86 -6.45
C PHE A 180 -5.13 4.83 -5.27
N LEU A 181 -5.74 4.46 -4.16
CA LEU A 181 -5.82 5.30 -2.96
C LEU A 181 -4.47 5.42 -2.22
N PHE A 182 -3.58 4.45 -2.38
CA PHE A 182 -2.18 4.55 -1.92
C PHE A 182 -1.26 5.28 -2.91
N GLY A 183 -1.84 5.97 -3.91
CA GLY A 183 -1.11 6.84 -4.83
C GLY A 183 -0.54 6.16 -6.09
N ARG A 184 -0.79 4.87 -6.31
CA ARG A 184 -0.36 4.13 -7.51
C ARG A 184 -1.39 4.28 -8.64
N ARG A 185 -1.86 5.53 -8.86
CA ARG A 185 -2.98 5.83 -9.76
C ARG A 185 -2.78 5.33 -11.18
N ASP A 186 -1.60 5.57 -11.74
CA ASP A 186 -1.24 5.18 -13.12
C ASP A 186 -0.96 3.68 -13.28
N ASN A 187 -0.83 2.96 -12.15
CA ASN A 187 -0.52 1.54 -12.09
C ASN A 187 -1.68 0.71 -11.49
N SER A 188 -2.88 1.28 -11.43
CA SER A 188 -4.09 0.62 -10.92
C SER A 188 -5.18 0.54 -11.99
N GLU A 189 -5.90 -0.58 -12.03
CA GLU A 189 -7.01 -0.81 -12.97
C GLU A 189 -8.34 -0.45 -12.30
N VAL A 190 -8.70 0.84 -12.36
CA VAL A 190 -9.95 1.38 -11.80
C VAL A 190 -10.68 2.24 -12.81
N GLU A 191 -12.00 2.36 -12.65
CA GLU A 191 -12.85 3.29 -13.39
C GLU A 191 -13.30 4.42 -12.45
N LEU A 192 -13.26 5.67 -12.96
CA LEU A 192 -13.78 6.85 -12.28
C LEU A 192 -14.96 7.41 -13.06
N THR A 193 -16.12 7.48 -12.41
CA THR A 193 -17.35 8.06 -12.98
C THR A 193 -17.93 9.10 -12.04
N GLY A 194 -18.65 10.10 -12.59
CA GLY A 194 -19.26 11.16 -11.80
C GLY A 194 -18.98 12.56 -12.32
N ASP A 195 -18.91 13.54 -11.42
CA ASP A 195 -18.63 14.93 -11.78
C ASP A 195 -17.20 15.10 -12.31
N PRO A 196 -16.97 15.79 -13.45
CA PRO A 196 -15.64 15.94 -14.05
C PRO A 196 -14.60 16.60 -13.13
N GLU A 197 -14.99 17.56 -12.29
CA GLU A 197 -14.07 18.21 -11.35
C GLU A 197 -13.70 17.26 -10.21
N ALA A 198 -14.66 16.47 -9.73
CA ALA A 198 -14.41 15.45 -8.71
C ALA A 198 -13.50 14.33 -9.25
N ILE A 199 -13.69 13.91 -10.51
CA ILE A 199 -12.80 12.96 -11.18
C ILE A 199 -11.37 13.53 -11.27
N ASN A 200 -11.24 14.80 -11.66
CA ASN A 200 -9.92 15.46 -11.72
C ASN A 200 -9.26 15.53 -10.35
N GLU A 201 -10.01 15.89 -9.30
CA GLU A 201 -9.50 15.91 -7.94
C GLU A 201 -9.03 14.50 -7.48
N MET A 202 -9.78 13.44 -7.82
CA MET A 202 -9.37 12.06 -7.56
C MET A 202 -8.04 11.70 -8.25
N LYS A 203 -7.82 12.21 -9.46
CA LYS A 203 -6.61 11.93 -10.26
C LYS A 203 -5.40 12.73 -9.82
N THR A 204 -5.58 13.97 -9.38
CA THR A 204 -4.46 14.93 -9.17
C THR A 204 -4.35 15.46 -7.74
N GLY A 205 -5.43 15.36 -6.97
CA GLY A 205 -5.49 15.86 -5.60
C GLY A 205 -4.55 15.09 -4.65
N LYS A 206 -4.20 15.71 -3.54
CA LYS A 206 -3.30 15.13 -2.55
C LYS A 206 -4.00 14.04 -1.75
N LEU A 207 -3.53 12.81 -1.89
CA LEU A 207 -3.86 11.72 -0.98
C LEU A 207 -3.10 11.88 0.35
N GLY A 208 -3.72 11.46 1.46
CA GLY A 208 -3.24 11.70 2.82
C GLY A 208 -2.09 10.86 3.28
#